data_2f6de31ffaebbb4df99590e599c1fff1
#
_entry.id   2f6de31ffaebbb4df99590e599c1fff1
#
_cell.length_a   1.000
_cell.length_b   1.000
_cell.length_c   1.000
_cell.angle_alpha   90.00
_cell.angle_beta   90.00
_cell.angle_gamma   90.00
#
_symmetry.space_group_name_H-M   'P 1'
#
loop_
_entity.id
_entity.type
_entity.pdbx_description
1 polymer ?
#
loop_
_entity_poly.entity_id
_entity_poly.type
_entity_poly.pdbx_seq_one_letter_code
_entity_poly.pdbx_strand_id
1 'polypeptide(L)'
;MTSRLKDYMAEDSKTLLTRMGVPWIQAPSEGEAQAAHLAKKGDADYCASQDFDSLLFGAPRLLRNLTISGRRKLPRKNVYIEITPEIVEMTRTLKELGITRNQLIDIGILVGTDFNPDGVKGIGPKTALRLIKKYGTLEEALKNIKNAEFPVDPKKIKEFFLHPEVTDNYTLTWKNPDVEGVVDFLCGEKDFSEDRVRKALQRAIKGMEKARTRTTLDSWFS
;
A
#
# COMPACT_ATOMS: atom_id res chain seq x y z
N MET A 1 -15.67 -15.70 4.21
CA MET A 1 -16.56 -14.62 3.70
C MET A 1 -15.72 -13.36 3.59
N THR A 2 -15.40 -12.91 2.39
CA THR A 2 -14.78 -11.61 2.14
C THR A 2 -15.89 -10.55 2.23
N SER A 3 -15.82 -9.67 3.22
CA SER A 3 -16.74 -8.53 3.32
C SER A 3 -16.39 -7.55 2.22
N ARG A 4 -17.32 -7.31 1.28
CA ARG A 4 -17.15 -6.29 0.25
C ARG A 4 -17.23 -4.90 0.90
N LEU A 5 -16.26 -4.04 0.61
CA LEU A 5 -16.30 -2.64 1.03
C LEU A 5 -17.55 -1.97 0.45
N LYS A 6 -18.30 -1.24 1.29
CA LYS A 6 -19.49 -0.51 0.87
C LYS A 6 -19.17 0.98 0.88
N ASP A 7 -19.82 1.76 0.03
CA ASP A 7 -19.56 3.19 -0.15
C ASP A 7 -19.64 3.98 1.16
N TYR A 8 -20.62 3.66 2.03
CA TYR A 8 -20.77 4.32 3.33
C TYR A 8 -19.55 4.10 4.25
N MET A 9 -18.80 2.98 4.10
CA MET A 9 -17.61 2.71 4.92
C MET A 9 -16.48 3.66 4.55
N ALA A 10 -16.37 4.06 3.28
CA ALA A 10 -15.41 5.06 2.83
C ALA A 10 -15.74 6.43 3.41
N GLU A 11 -17.02 6.84 3.37
CA GLU A 11 -17.47 8.11 3.96
C GLU A 11 -17.32 8.14 5.48
N ASP A 12 -17.63 7.04 6.17
CA ASP A 12 -17.39 6.88 7.60
C ASP A 12 -15.90 7.04 7.93
N SER A 13 -15.03 6.46 7.12
CA SER A 13 -13.56 6.58 7.30
C SER A 13 -13.08 8.02 7.12
N LYS A 14 -13.57 8.73 6.11
CA LYS A 14 -13.26 10.15 5.88
C LYS A 14 -13.74 11.02 7.05
N THR A 15 -14.95 10.77 7.53
CA THR A 15 -15.53 11.45 8.70
C THR A 15 -14.66 11.25 9.93
N LEU A 16 -14.29 10.01 10.21
CA LEU A 16 -13.41 9.66 11.34
C LEU A 16 -12.03 10.33 11.22
N LEU A 17 -11.37 10.22 10.08
CA LEU A 17 -10.06 10.83 9.83
C LEU A 17 -10.13 12.35 9.98
N THR A 18 -11.18 13.00 9.46
CA THR A 18 -11.39 14.44 9.60
C THR A 18 -11.51 14.85 11.06
N ARG A 19 -12.31 14.14 11.86
CA ARG A 19 -12.47 14.39 13.29
C ARG A 19 -11.20 14.09 14.09
N MET A 20 -10.42 13.10 13.64
CA MET A 20 -9.12 12.82 14.21
C MET A 20 -8.02 13.82 13.80
N GLY A 21 -8.33 14.78 12.92
CA GLY A 21 -7.35 15.75 12.42
C GLY A 21 -6.30 15.15 11.48
N VAL A 22 -6.55 13.94 10.94
CA VAL A 22 -5.67 13.24 10.00
C VAL A 22 -6.07 13.62 8.57
N PRO A 23 -5.15 14.14 7.74
CA PRO A 23 -5.45 14.43 6.34
C PRO A 23 -5.73 13.14 5.57
N TRP A 24 -6.68 13.20 4.65
CA TRP A 24 -7.01 12.12 3.74
C TRP A 24 -7.18 12.64 2.32
N ILE A 25 -7.01 11.77 1.34
CA ILE A 25 -7.11 12.09 -0.07
C ILE A 25 -8.05 11.08 -0.73
N GLN A 26 -9.03 11.59 -1.47
CA GLN A 26 -9.80 10.76 -2.37
C GLN A 26 -8.99 10.52 -3.63
N ALA A 27 -8.46 9.32 -3.79
CA ALA A 27 -7.80 8.93 -5.02
C ALA A 27 -8.80 8.94 -6.20
N PRO A 28 -8.40 9.43 -7.38
CA PRO A 28 -9.25 9.38 -8.56
C PRO A 28 -9.44 7.96 -9.09
N SER A 29 -8.48 7.08 -8.83
CA SER A 29 -8.51 5.65 -9.15
C SER A 29 -8.03 4.85 -7.95
N GLU A 30 -6.90 4.13 -8.06
CA GLU A 30 -6.37 3.27 -7.01
C GLU A 30 -5.71 4.06 -5.88
N GLY A 31 -6.06 3.73 -4.63
CA GLY A 31 -5.46 4.35 -3.44
C GLY A 31 -3.95 4.12 -3.35
N GLU A 32 -3.46 2.95 -3.76
CA GLU A 32 -2.03 2.62 -3.79
C GLU A 32 -1.27 3.45 -4.84
N ALA A 33 -1.89 3.74 -5.99
CA ALA A 33 -1.32 4.62 -6.99
C ALA A 33 -1.14 6.05 -6.45
N GLN A 34 -2.16 6.57 -5.76
CA GLN A 34 -2.09 7.88 -5.11
C GLN A 34 -1.05 7.92 -3.99
N ALA A 35 -0.99 6.89 -3.15
CA ALA A 35 0.01 6.77 -2.09
C ALA A 35 1.44 6.69 -2.65
N ALA A 36 1.65 5.92 -3.73
CA ALA A 36 2.92 5.87 -4.44
C ALA A 36 3.31 7.22 -5.05
N HIS A 37 2.33 7.98 -5.58
CA HIS A 37 2.54 9.34 -6.10
C HIS A 37 3.04 10.30 -5.02
N LEU A 38 2.39 10.32 -3.84
CA LEU A 38 2.81 11.11 -2.68
C LEU A 38 4.25 10.76 -2.25
N ALA A 39 4.56 9.48 -2.16
CA ALA A 39 5.90 9.03 -1.78
C ALA A 39 6.96 9.41 -2.82
N LYS A 40 6.63 9.39 -4.12
CA LYS A 40 7.53 9.84 -5.21
C LYS A 40 7.80 11.34 -5.16
N LYS A 41 6.81 12.15 -4.79
CA LYS A 41 6.96 13.60 -4.63
C LYS A 41 7.72 13.98 -3.36
N GLY A 42 7.88 13.07 -2.40
CA GLY A 42 8.44 13.36 -1.09
C GLY A 42 7.44 13.94 -0.09
N ASP A 43 6.16 13.96 -0.42
CA ASP A 43 5.07 14.39 0.48
C ASP A 43 4.75 13.31 1.55
N ALA A 44 5.23 12.09 1.33
CA ALA A 44 5.20 10.99 2.28
C ALA A 44 6.52 10.20 2.25
N ASP A 45 6.97 9.72 3.42
CA ASP A 45 8.20 8.93 3.52
C ASP A 45 8.05 7.51 3.00
N TYR A 46 6.87 6.93 3.14
CA TYR A 46 6.56 5.55 2.79
C TYR A 46 5.16 5.44 2.20
N CYS A 47 4.99 4.47 1.30
CA CYS A 47 3.68 3.93 0.98
C CYS A 47 3.43 2.74 1.91
N ALA A 48 2.41 2.79 2.76
CA ALA A 48 2.06 1.71 3.68
C ALA A 48 0.95 0.84 3.08
N SER A 49 1.28 -0.39 2.69
CA SER A 49 0.34 -1.38 2.17
C SER A 49 0.74 -2.80 2.55
N GLN A 50 -0.18 -3.75 2.47
CA GLN A 50 0.11 -5.18 2.58
C GLN A 50 0.50 -5.77 1.21
N ASP A 51 0.07 -5.16 0.14
CA ASP A 51 0.28 -5.60 -1.22
C ASP A 51 1.54 -4.96 -1.83
N PHE A 52 2.08 -5.59 -2.84
CA PHE A 52 3.28 -5.11 -3.53
C PHE A 52 2.96 -4.16 -4.70
N ASP A 53 1.69 -3.93 -5.01
CA ASP A 53 1.25 -3.14 -6.16
C ASP A 53 1.73 -1.69 -6.08
N SER A 54 1.87 -1.14 -4.87
CA SER A 54 2.51 0.16 -4.66
C SER A 54 3.91 0.26 -5.28
N LEU A 55 4.69 -0.85 -5.32
CA LEU A 55 5.97 -0.89 -6.03
C LEU A 55 5.78 -0.88 -7.54
N LEU A 56 4.75 -1.55 -8.06
CA LEU A 56 4.40 -1.51 -9.49
C LEU A 56 4.02 -0.08 -9.90
N PHE A 57 3.26 0.64 -9.07
CA PHE A 57 2.98 2.07 -9.23
C PHE A 57 4.21 2.97 -9.02
N GLY A 58 5.30 2.42 -8.52
CA GLY A 58 6.60 3.09 -8.42
C GLY A 58 6.86 3.79 -7.10
N ALA A 59 6.24 3.35 -5.99
CA ALA A 59 6.60 3.82 -4.67
C ALA A 59 8.09 3.58 -4.40
N PRO A 60 8.86 4.59 -3.95
CA PRO A 60 10.28 4.41 -3.64
C PRO A 60 10.50 3.47 -2.47
N ARG A 61 9.61 3.51 -1.48
CA ARG A 61 9.66 2.72 -0.25
C ARG A 61 8.26 2.23 0.12
N LEU A 62 8.11 0.91 0.25
CA LEU A 62 6.90 0.25 0.72
C LEU A 62 7.12 -0.20 2.18
N LEU A 63 6.20 0.18 3.06
CA LEU A 63 6.17 -0.26 4.46
C LEU A 63 5.03 -1.27 4.64
N ARG A 64 5.39 -2.49 4.96
CA ARG A 64 4.45 -3.60 5.19
C ARG A 64 4.32 -3.92 6.67
N ASN A 65 3.23 -4.57 7.04
CA ASN A 65 2.95 -5.03 8.41
C ASN A 65 2.91 -3.90 9.47
N LEU A 66 2.66 -2.65 9.08
CA LEU A 66 2.66 -1.51 10.02
C LEU A 66 1.64 -1.69 11.15
N THR A 67 0.47 -2.22 10.83
CA THR A 67 -0.64 -2.41 11.79
C THR A 67 -0.86 -3.86 12.20
N ILE A 68 -0.06 -4.78 11.65
CA ILE A 68 -0.17 -6.21 11.93
C ILE A 68 0.88 -6.57 12.97
N SER A 69 0.43 -7.08 14.11
CA SER A 69 1.30 -7.57 15.17
C SER A 69 0.95 -9.01 15.55
N GLY A 70 1.91 -9.73 16.12
CA GLY A 70 1.70 -11.08 16.61
C GLY A 70 2.59 -12.12 15.92
N ARG A 71 2.17 -13.38 15.99
CA ARG A 71 2.94 -14.51 15.45
C ARG A 71 2.17 -15.17 14.32
N ARG A 72 2.83 -15.39 13.19
CA ARG A 72 2.30 -16.13 12.04
C ARG A 72 2.91 -17.52 11.99
N LYS A 73 2.06 -18.55 11.89
CA LYS A 73 2.52 -19.92 11.64
C LYS A 73 3.00 -20.05 10.19
N LEU A 74 4.19 -20.60 10.00
CA LEU A 74 4.70 -20.91 8.66
C LEU A 74 3.87 -22.03 8.02
N PRO A 75 3.53 -21.93 6.73
CA PRO A 75 2.83 -22.96 6.01
C PRO A 75 3.58 -24.30 6.10
N ARG A 76 2.85 -25.39 6.40
CA ARG A 76 3.39 -26.77 6.50
C ARG A 76 4.47 -27.00 7.57
N LYS A 77 4.72 -26.02 8.47
CA LYS A 77 5.68 -26.15 9.57
C LYS A 77 5.00 -25.80 10.90
N ASN A 78 5.44 -26.41 11.99
CA ASN A 78 4.95 -26.05 13.32
C ASN A 78 5.86 -24.98 13.96
N VAL A 79 6.23 -23.98 13.14
CA VAL A 79 7.10 -22.87 13.54
C VAL A 79 6.30 -21.56 13.39
N TYR A 80 6.37 -20.73 14.43
CA TYR A 80 5.78 -19.40 14.45
C TYR A 80 6.89 -18.36 14.26
N ILE A 81 6.65 -17.40 13.39
CA ILE A 81 7.51 -16.23 13.21
C ILE A 81 6.78 -15.00 13.76
N GLU A 82 7.50 -14.10 14.39
CA GLU A 82 6.99 -12.80 14.80
C GLU A 82 6.83 -11.93 13.56
N ILE A 83 5.69 -11.22 13.48
CA ILE A 83 5.44 -10.27 12.41
C ILE A 83 5.95 -8.91 12.88
N THR A 84 6.90 -8.36 12.14
CA THR A 84 7.46 -7.03 12.35
C THR A 84 7.21 -6.17 11.14
N PRO A 85 7.16 -4.83 11.30
CA PRO A 85 7.16 -3.93 10.15
C PRO A 85 8.36 -4.19 9.23
N GLU A 86 8.10 -4.23 7.94
CA GLU A 86 9.09 -4.53 6.89
C GLU A 86 9.15 -3.36 5.89
N ILE A 87 10.34 -2.87 5.60
CA ILE A 87 10.58 -1.84 4.59
C ILE A 87 11.17 -2.50 3.35
N VAL A 88 10.53 -2.29 2.21
CA VAL A 88 11.02 -2.71 0.90
C VAL A 88 11.42 -1.47 0.11
N GLU A 89 12.71 -1.33 -0.18
CA GLU A 89 13.23 -0.22 -0.97
C GLU A 89 13.31 -0.61 -2.46
N MET A 90 12.59 0.13 -3.30
CA MET A 90 12.49 -0.13 -4.73
C MET A 90 13.87 -0.23 -5.40
N THR A 91 14.69 0.79 -5.23
CA THR A 91 16.01 0.88 -5.88
C THR A 91 16.92 -0.29 -5.51
N ARG A 92 16.92 -0.65 -4.22
CA ARG A 92 17.69 -1.79 -3.72
C ARG A 92 17.17 -3.10 -4.30
N THR A 93 15.86 -3.30 -4.27
CA THR A 93 15.19 -4.51 -4.78
C THR A 93 15.46 -4.70 -6.28
N LEU A 94 15.29 -3.65 -7.07
CA LEU A 94 15.55 -3.70 -8.52
C LEU A 94 17.04 -4.02 -8.82
N LYS A 95 17.95 -3.42 -8.06
CA LYS A 95 19.39 -3.70 -8.19
C LYS A 95 19.72 -5.15 -7.83
N GLU A 96 19.23 -5.66 -6.72
CA GLU A 96 19.46 -7.05 -6.28
C GLU A 96 18.86 -8.07 -7.26
N LEU A 97 17.69 -7.78 -7.82
CA LEU A 97 17.07 -8.60 -8.84
C LEU A 97 17.71 -8.43 -10.22
N GLY A 98 18.45 -7.36 -10.47
CA GLY A 98 19.04 -7.01 -11.77
C GLY A 98 17.98 -6.77 -12.85
N ILE A 99 16.93 -6.00 -12.52
CA ILE A 99 15.81 -5.66 -13.39
C ILE A 99 15.45 -4.18 -13.27
N THR A 100 14.67 -3.69 -14.23
CA THR A 100 14.06 -2.36 -14.22
C THR A 100 12.64 -2.40 -13.61
N ARG A 101 12.06 -1.23 -13.28
CA ARG A 101 10.65 -1.14 -12.85
C ARG A 101 9.70 -1.68 -13.94
N ASN A 102 9.95 -1.38 -15.22
CA ASN A 102 9.12 -1.89 -16.31
C ASN A 102 9.12 -3.43 -16.32
N GLN A 103 10.28 -4.04 -16.10
CA GLN A 103 10.41 -5.49 -15.98
C GLN A 103 9.76 -6.04 -14.71
N LEU A 104 9.73 -5.28 -13.61
CA LEU A 104 8.99 -5.66 -12.40
C LEU A 104 7.47 -5.71 -12.68
N ILE A 105 6.94 -4.73 -13.41
CA ILE A 105 5.53 -4.74 -13.86
C ILE A 105 5.28 -5.95 -14.77
N ASP A 106 6.16 -6.22 -15.74
CA ASP A 106 6.06 -7.38 -16.62
C ASP A 106 6.03 -8.70 -15.84
N ILE A 107 6.83 -8.82 -14.77
CA ILE A 107 6.82 -9.96 -13.86
C ILE A 107 5.49 -10.03 -13.11
N GLY A 108 5.00 -8.92 -12.58
CA GLY A 108 3.70 -8.85 -11.90
C GLY A 108 2.57 -9.35 -12.79
N ILE A 109 2.50 -8.91 -14.04
CA ILE A 109 1.50 -9.35 -15.02
C ILE A 109 1.58 -10.86 -15.29
N LEU A 110 2.77 -11.43 -15.37
CA LEU A 110 2.95 -12.86 -15.57
C LEU A 110 2.52 -13.68 -14.34
N VAL A 111 2.74 -13.17 -13.15
CA VAL A 111 2.42 -13.84 -11.87
C VAL A 111 0.95 -13.68 -11.49
N GLY A 112 0.38 -12.53 -11.78
CA GLY A 112 -0.98 -12.12 -11.46
C GLY A 112 -1.02 -10.77 -10.75
N THR A 113 -2.00 -9.98 -11.12
CA THR A 113 -2.38 -8.68 -10.53
C THR A 113 -3.89 -8.67 -10.33
N ASP A 114 -4.45 -7.64 -9.71
CA ASP A 114 -5.91 -7.50 -9.56
C ASP A 114 -6.67 -7.51 -10.90
N PHE A 115 -6.00 -7.16 -12.00
CA PHE A 115 -6.57 -7.17 -13.35
C PHE A 115 -6.48 -8.53 -14.06
N ASN A 116 -5.61 -9.43 -13.57
CA ASN A 116 -5.44 -10.80 -14.03
C ASN A 116 -5.00 -11.71 -12.86
N PRO A 117 -5.88 -11.99 -11.90
CA PRO A 117 -5.53 -12.62 -10.61
C PRO A 117 -4.84 -13.97 -10.72
N ASP A 118 -5.16 -14.75 -11.75
CA ASP A 118 -4.56 -16.07 -11.97
C ASP A 118 -3.18 -16.01 -12.64
N GLY A 119 -2.77 -14.83 -13.13
CA GLY A 119 -1.56 -14.69 -13.91
C GLY A 119 -1.51 -15.61 -15.14
N VAL A 120 -0.33 -16.04 -15.53
CA VAL A 120 -0.15 -17.05 -16.57
C VAL A 120 0.02 -18.43 -15.92
N LYS A 121 -0.83 -19.37 -16.26
CA LYS A 121 -0.85 -20.72 -15.68
C LYS A 121 0.53 -21.39 -15.71
N GLY A 122 1.01 -21.80 -14.54
CA GLY A 122 2.31 -22.45 -14.37
C GLY A 122 3.51 -21.52 -14.30
N ILE A 123 3.29 -20.19 -14.32
CA ILE A 123 4.34 -19.18 -14.19
C ILE A 123 4.26 -18.51 -12.81
N GLY A 124 5.08 -18.99 -11.89
CA GLY A 124 5.28 -18.33 -10.60
C GLY A 124 6.41 -17.31 -10.62
N PRO A 125 6.66 -16.60 -9.51
CA PRO A 125 7.61 -15.47 -9.46
C PRO A 125 9.02 -15.80 -9.97
N LYS A 126 9.57 -16.96 -9.61
CA LYS A 126 10.92 -17.37 -10.06
C LYS A 126 10.98 -17.60 -11.59
N THR A 127 9.92 -18.19 -12.14
CA THR A 127 9.84 -18.45 -13.59
C THR A 127 9.65 -17.15 -14.35
N ALA A 128 8.76 -16.26 -13.87
CA ALA A 128 8.53 -14.95 -14.46
C ALA A 128 9.82 -14.11 -14.49
N LEU A 129 10.54 -14.02 -13.36
CA LEU A 129 11.82 -13.32 -13.30
C LEU A 129 12.84 -13.87 -14.32
N ARG A 130 12.95 -15.21 -14.43
CA ARG A 130 13.85 -15.84 -15.39
C ARG A 130 13.47 -15.55 -16.84
N LEU A 131 12.17 -15.58 -17.16
CA LEU A 131 11.65 -15.27 -18.49
C LEU A 131 11.91 -13.81 -18.87
N ILE A 132 11.60 -12.88 -17.99
CA ILE A 132 11.82 -11.46 -18.25
C ILE A 132 13.31 -11.12 -18.36
N LYS A 133 14.17 -11.72 -17.54
CA LYS A 133 15.62 -11.57 -17.72
C LYS A 133 16.13 -12.14 -19.04
N LYS A 134 15.55 -13.24 -19.51
CA LYS A 134 15.96 -13.88 -20.76
C LYS A 134 15.49 -13.12 -22.00
N TYR A 135 14.24 -12.65 -21.99
CA TYR A 135 13.60 -12.08 -23.17
C TYR A 135 13.51 -10.54 -23.14
N GLY A 136 13.79 -9.92 -22.00
CA GLY A 136 13.84 -8.47 -21.83
C GLY A 136 12.50 -7.82 -21.55
N THR A 137 11.43 -8.19 -22.24
CA THR A 137 10.08 -7.59 -22.14
C THR A 137 9.01 -8.66 -22.06
N LEU A 138 7.81 -8.25 -21.57
CA LEU A 138 6.62 -9.10 -21.53
C LEU A 138 6.24 -9.61 -22.93
N GLU A 139 6.26 -8.73 -23.93
CA GLU A 139 5.86 -9.04 -25.30
C GLU A 139 6.76 -10.15 -25.91
N GLU A 140 8.07 -10.05 -25.69
CA GLU A 140 8.99 -11.08 -26.17
C GLU A 140 8.87 -12.38 -25.36
N ALA A 141 8.62 -12.28 -24.06
CA ALA A 141 8.39 -13.46 -23.22
C ALA A 141 7.11 -14.20 -23.66
N LEU A 142 6.03 -13.48 -23.95
CA LEU A 142 4.74 -14.07 -24.37
C LEU A 142 4.83 -14.84 -25.69
N LYS A 143 5.70 -14.45 -26.62
CA LYS A 143 5.93 -15.22 -27.87
C LYS A 143 6.47 -16.63 -27.58
N ASN A 144 7.07 -16.84 -26.42
CA ASN A 144 7.71 -18.08 -26.02
C ASN A 144 6.91 -18.85 -24.94
N ILE A 145 5.73 -18.36 -24.58
CA ILE A 145 4.82 -18.99 -23.62
C ILE A 145 3.63 -19.54 -24.38
N LYS A 146 3.42 -20.86 -24.27
CA LYS A 146 2.25 -21.51 -24.89
C LYS A 146 0.99 -21.23 -24.05
N ASN A 147 -0.11 -20.90 -24.71
CA ASN A 147 -1.44 -20.74 -24.10
C ASN A 147 -1.46 -19.68 -22.95
N ALA A 148 -0.79 -18.55 -23.15
CA ALA A 148 -0.95 -17.41 -22.26
C ALA A 148 -2.30 -16.74 -22.57
N GLU A 149 -3.23 -16.83 -21.63
CA GLU A 149 -4.55 -16.21 -21.71
C GLU A 149 -4.63 -15.07 -20.69
N PHE A 150 -5.21 -13.94 -21.09
CA PHE A 150 -5.40 -12.78 -20.23
C PHE A 150 -6.84 -12.29 -20.33
N PRO A 151 -7.51 -12.01 -19.20
CA PRO A 151 -8.86 -11.43 -19.21
C PRO A 151 -8.87 -9.98 -19.71
N VAL A 152 -7.74 -9.29 -19.58
CA VAL A 152 -7.50 -7.91 -20.05
C VAL A 152 -6.19 -7.90 -20.82
N ASP A 153 -6.13 -7.09 -21.89
CA ASP A 153 -4.89 -6.92 -22.66
C ASP A 153 -3.71 -6.54 -21.73
N PRO A 154 -2.65 -7.37 -21.68
CA PRO A 154 -1.51 -7.12 -20.78
C PRO A 154 -0.81 -5.77 -21.02
N LYS A 155 -0.91 -5.20 -22.22
CA LYS A 155 -0.42 -3.84 -22.49
C LYS A 155 -1.22 -2.79 -21.72
N LYS A 156 -2.56 -2.94 -21.65
CA LYS A 156 -3.40 -2.04 -20.86
C LYS A 156 -3.09 -2.13 -19.36
N ILE A 157 -2.84 -3.32 -18.86
CA ILE A 157 -2.44 -3.52 -17.46
C ILE A 157 -1.09 -2.82 -17.21
N LYS A 158 -0.13 -2.97 -18.10
CA LYS A 158 1.18 -2.31 -18.02
C LYS A 158 1.06 -0.80 -18.03
N GLU A 159 0.28 -0.23 -18.97
CA GLU A 159 0.03 1.20 -19.04
C GLU A 159 -0.63 1.76 -17.79
N PHE A 160 -1.56 1.02 -17.20
CA PHE A 160 -2.21 1.39 -15.95
C PHE A 160 -1.20 1.56 -14.80
N PHE A 161 -0.23 0.66 -14.65
CA PHE A 161 0.81 0.80 -13.63
C PHE A 161 1.83 1.90 -13.97
N LEU A 162 2.12 2.13 -15.26
CA LEU A 162 3.07 3.14 -15.68
C LEU A 162 2.50 4.56 -15.57
N HIS A 163 1.23 4.74 -15.92
CA HIS A 163 0.54 6.01 -16.02
C HIS A 163 -0.80 6.02 -15.24
N PRO A 164 -0.76 5.77 -13.92
CA PRO A 164 -1.99 5.73 -13.13
C PRO A 164 -2.63 7.12 -13.02
N GLU A 165 -3.95 7.14 -12.93
CA GLU A 165 -4.68 8.36 -12.60
C GLU A 165 -4.44 8.74 -11.15
N VAL A 166 -3.83 9.91 -10.92
CA VAL A 166 -3.52 10.47 -9.61
C VAL A 166 -3.88 11.95 -9.57
N THR A 167 -3.98 12.53 -8.38
CA THR A 167 -4.27 13.95 -8.21
C THR A 167 -3.18 14.66 -7.39
N ASP A 168 -2.93 15.91 -7.74
CA ASP A 168 -2.14 16.86 -6.95
C ASP A 168 -3.03 17.84 -6.17
N ASN A 169 -4.36 17.70 -6.27
CA ASN A 169 -5.30 18.54 -5.54
C ASN A 169 -5.58 17.91 -4.16
N TYR A 170 -4.68 18.14 -3.21
CA TYR A 170 -4.81 17.67 -1.82
C TYR A 170 -4.15 18.62 -0.84
N THR A 171 -4.51 18.48 0.44
CA THR A 171 -3.92 19.20 1.55
C THR A 171 -3.51 18.24 2.65
N LEU A 172 -2.23 18.30 3.06
CA LEU A 172 -1.66 17.41 4.07
C LEU A 172 -1.53 18.10 5.45
N THR A 173 -2.51 18.93 5.80
CA THR A 173 -2.49 19.67 7.07
C THR A 173 -3.05 18.80 8.20
N TRP A 174 -2.17 18.43 9.12
CA TRP A 174 -2.54 17.77 10.36
C TRP A 174 -3.15 18.76 11.35
N LYS A 175 -4.29 18.38 11.95
CA LYS A 175 -4.99 19.18 12.96
C LYS A 175 -4.98 18.46 14.31
N ASN A 176 -5.37 19.17 15.37
CA ASN A 176 -5.63 18.52 16.64
C ASN A 176 -6.94 17.70 16.54
N PRO A 177 -6.99 16.50 17.14
CA PRO A 177 -8.21 15.70 17.16
C PRO A 177 -9.37 16.41 17.88
N ASP A 178 -10.56 16.35 17.30
CA ASP A 178 -11.82 16.68 17.95
C ASP A 178 -12.29 15.45 18.75
N VAL A 179 -11.86 15.40 20.02
CA VAL A 179 -12.09 14.24 20.89
C VAL A 179 -13.57 13.93 21.07
N GLU A 180 -14.38 14.95 21.37
CA GLU A 180 -15.81 14.74 21.59
C GLU A 180 -16.52 14.38 20.28
N GLY A 181 -16.16 15.00 19.17
CA GLY A 181 -16.70 14.63 17.87
C GLY A 181 -16.37 13.20 17.46
N VAL A 182 -15.17 12.67 17.80
CA VAL A 182 -14.86 11.24 17.55
C VAL A 182 -15.68 10.33 18.46
N VAL A 183 -15.86 10.71 19.74
CA VAL A 183 -16.68 9.92 20.69
C VAL A 183 -18.14 9.89 20.21
N ASP A 184 -18.71 11.02 19.87
CA ASP A 184 -20.10 11.10 19.37
C ASP A 184 -20.29 10.22 18.12
N PHE A 185 -19.37 10.29 17.18
CA PHE A 185 -19.43 9.49 15.96
C PHE A 185 -19.30 7.99 16.22
N LEU A 186 -18.27 7.59 16.97
CA LEU A 186 -18.01 6.16 17.16
C LEU A 186 -18.96 5.53 18.19
N CYS A 187 -19.31 6.23 19.27
CA CYS A 187 -20.16 5.67 20.31
C CYS A 187 -21.65 5.91 20.05
N GLY A 188 -22.01 7.10 19.54
CA GLY A 188 -23.41 7.43 19.24
C GLY A 188 -23.93 6.81 17.96
N GLU A 189 -23.11 6.76 16.88
CA GLU A 189 -23.58 6.30 15.58
C GLU A 189 -23.12 4.88 15.23
N LYS A 190 -22.01 4.40 15.80
CA LYS A 190 -21.35 3.12 15.40
C LYS A 190 -21.27 2.11 16.55
N ASP A 191 -21.87 2.41 17.70
CA ASP A 191 -22.01 1.49 18.84
C ASP A 191 -20.67 0.99 19.44
N PHE A 192 -19.63 1.85 19.40
CA PHE A 192 -18.34 1.57 20.03
C PHE A 192 -18.39 1.88 21.54
N SER A 193 -17.55 1.17 22.32
CA SER A 193 -17.39 1.43 23.75
C SER A 193 -16.62 2.75 23.98
N GLU A 194 -17.22 3.69 24.70
CA GLU A 194 -16.64 5.00 24.99
C GLU A 194 -15.28 4.89 25.70
N ASP A 195 -15.15 4.03 26.69
CA ASP A 195 -13.89 3.80 27.41
C ASP A 195 -12.76 3.38 26.47
N ARG A 196 -13.04 2.48 25.50
CA ARG A 196 -12.08 2.05 24.51
C ARG A 196 -11.71 3.18 23.53
N VAL A 197 -12.69 3.94 23.08
CA VAL A 197 -12.48 5.07 22.16
C VAL A 197 -11.60 6.13 22.82
N ARG A 198 -11.94 6.57 24.03
CA ARG A 198 -11.18 7.58 24.78
C ARG A 198 -9.74 7.14 25.04
N LYS A 199 -9.54 5.89 25.47
CA LYS A 199 -8.18 5.31 25.67
C LYS A 199 -7.37 5.25 24.38
N ALA A 200 -8.00 4.94 23.24
CA ALA A 200 -7.33 4.92 21.94
C ALA A 200 -6.93 6.33 21.50
N LEU A 201 -7.85 7.31 21.65
CA LEU A 201 -7.57 8.72 21.34
C LEU A 201 -6.44 9.30 22.19
N GLN A 202 -6.43 9.04 23.50
CA GLN A 202 -5.34 9.48 24.37
C GLN A 202 -3.96 8.96 23.92
N ARG A 203 -3.90 7.70 23.48
CA ARG A 203 -2.67 7.11 22.94
C ARG A 203 -2.26 7.78 21.61
N ALA A 204 -3.23 8.02 20.73
CA ALA A 204 -2.99 8.69 19.46
C ALA A 204 -2.46 10.12 19.66
N ILE A 205 -3.10 10.92 20.53
CA ILE A 205 -2.69 12.28 20.86
C ILE A 205 -1.26 12.31 21.42
N LYS A 206 -0.97 11.47 22.42
CA LYS A 206 0.39 11.36 22.96
C LYS A 206 1.43 10.97 21.90
N GLY A 207 1.05 10.09 20.96
CA GLY A 207 1.90 9.73 19.83
C GLY A 207 2.20 10.90 18.92
N MET A 208 1.18 11.70 18.57
CA MET A 208 1.31 12.90 17.74
C MET A 208 2.17 13.97 18.40
N GLU A 209 1.97 14.24 19.68
CA GLU A 209 2.80 15.18 20.47
C GLU A 209 4.27 14.77 20.47
N LYS A 210 4.53 13.48 20.73
CA LYS A 210 5.89 12.94 20.73
C LYS A 210 6.56 13.03 19.35
N ALA A 211 5.81 12.81 18.27
CA ALA A 211 6.32 12.95 16.92
C ALA A 211 6.69 14.41 16.61
N ARG A 212 5.82 15.37 16.96
CA ARG A 212 6.09 16.81 16.79
C ARG A 212 7.34 17.27 17.57
N THR A 213 7.53 16.79 18.80
CA THR A 213 8.70 17.13 19.64
C THR A 213 10.00 16.57 19.05
N ARG A 214 9.99 15.37 18.47
CA ARG A 214 11.18 14.79 17.83
C ARG A 214 11.62 15.58 16.59
N THR A 215 10.69 15.93 15.72
CA THR A 215 10.99 16.72 14.52
C THR A 215 11.63 18.07 14.86
N THR A 216 11.24 18.68 15.98
CA THR A 216 11.80 19.96 16.45
C THR A 216 13.24 19.79 16.97
N LEU A 217 13.56 18.67 17.62
CA LEU A 217 14.92 18.40 18.13
C LEU A 217 15.91 18.07 16.99
N ASP A 218 15.49 17.28 16.01
CA ASP A 218 16.34 16.94 14.87
C ASP A 218 16.70 18.17 14.01
N SER A 219 15.82 19.19 13.96
CA SER A 219 16.09 20.46 13.28
C SER A 219 17.10 21.37 14.01
N TRP A 220 17.45 21.06 15.26
CA TRP A 220 18.45 21.82 16.04
C TRP A 220 19.88 21.24 15.88
N PHE A 221 20.00 20.03 15.36
CA PHE A 221 21.28 19.32 15.18
C PHE A 221 21.67 19.13 13.72
N SER A 222 20.89 19.63 12.78
CA SER A 222 21.17 19.66 11.34
C SER A 222 21.55 21.09 10.91
#